data_5b18d84d6651fb4356a0652bec435349
#
_entry.id   5b18d84d6651fb4356a0652bec435349
#
_cell.length_a   1.000
_cell.length_b   1.000
_cell.length_c   1.000
_cell.angle_alpha   90.00
_cell.angle_beta   90.00
_cell.angle_gamma   90.00
#
_symmetry.space_group_name_H-M   'P 1'
#
loop_
_entity.id
_entity.type
_entity.pdbx_description
1 polymer ?
#
loop_
_entity_poly.entity_id
_entity_poly.type
_entity_poly.pdbx_seq_one_letter_code
_entity_poly.pdbx_strand_id
1 'polypeptide(L)'
;MTAPGAVLENHTLVVRDGRILDLLPSAAAAARYAATVQVRRPDHVLMPGMVNAATHAAQSLFAAIGVRDGLMAALAEMLRSGITCFADRGYFPDQTARIAGEQGMRAVIGLPVAEQPSAWAQSGAEYLTRALRVRDEYKDHPLVSTAFAPAAPEHVSDATFTRVATLADELDAGIVIDLHASETEIAQSLAIHGRRPLDRLWDLGLLTPALNAVHMTLATEADIELARRTGISISLCPQSSLRERGVLPPAAAIAGSDIRLCVGSGAGALYHDYGVWGEMKLLALALSCAPKGCGPDDRAWQALAIATRGGAAALGLEADTGTLEPKKWADMCCADLGRPATQPAGDPVGQLVFCGGRDIVSDVWVAGRQLLSDGAFTRLDWSAVTERVNGAAARRKLGG
;
A
#
# COMPACT_ATOMS: atom_id res chain seq x y z
N MET A 1 9.13 2.48 15.85
CA MET A 1 8.86 1.07 16.16
C MET A 1 9.98 0.23 15.55
N THR A 2 10.78 -0.36 16.39
CA THR A 2 11.93 -1.19 15.97
C THR A 2 11.60 -2.67 16.08
N ALA A 3 10.72 -3.02 17.00
CA ALA A 3 10.22 -4.39 17.21
C ALA A 3 8.74 -4.33 17.62
N PRO A 4 7.97 -5.42 17.46
CA PRO A 4 6.62 -5.49 17.99
C PRO A 4 6.61 -5.20 19.49
N GLY A 5 5.80 -4.23 19.92
CA GLY A 5 5.60 -3.90 21.32
C GLY A 5 6.61 -2.91 21.94
N ALA A 6 7.51 -2.28 21.16
CA ALA A 6 8.49 -1.33 21.72
C ALA A 6 8.21 0.12 21.30
N VAL A 7 7.79 0.96 22.25
CA VAL A 7 7.83 2.42 22.14
C VAL A 7 9.10 2.91 22.82
N LEU A 8 9.93 3.65 22.09
CA LEU A 8 11.17 4.22 22.60
C LEU A 8 10.96 5.72 22.89
N GLU A 9 11.02 6.10 24.17
CA GLU A 9 10.91 7.49 24.57
C GLU A 9 12.27 8.19 24.53
N ASN A 10 12.27 9.49 24.18
CA ASN A 10 13.47 10.33 24.15
C ASN A 10 14.59 9.76 23.27
N HIS A 11 14.24 9.16 22.14
CA HIS A 11 15.20 8.63 21.17
C HIS A 11 15.28 9.52 19.92
N THR A 12 16.43 9.46 19.28
CA THR A 12 16.73 10.15 18.02
C THR A 12 17.09 9.13 16.94
N LEU A 13 16.46 9.25 15.80
CA LEU A 13 16.79 8.49 14.60
C LEU A 13 17.76 9.34 13.77
N VAL A 14 18.92 8.77 13.44
CA VAL A 14 19.97 9.41 12.64
C VAL A 14 19.93 8.86 11.23
N VAL A 15 19.88 9.77 10.24
CA VAL A 15 19.84 9.41 8.81
C VAL A 15 21.10 9.93 8.12
N ARG A 16 21.67 9.10 7.24
CA ARG A 16 22.74 9.47 6.33
C ARG A 16 22.49 8.84 4.97
N ASP A 17 22.62 9.62 3.90
CA ASP A 17 22.45 9.17 2.52
C ASP A 17 21.11 8.44 2.28
N GLY A 18 20.05 8.95 2.93
CA GLY A 18 18.70 8.38 2.84
C GLY A 18 18.44 7.13 3.67
N ARG A 19 19.47 6.55 4.30
CA ARG A 19 19.34 5.35 5.12
C ARG A 19 19.43 5.67 6.61
N ILE A 20 18.77 4.86 7.42
CA ILE A 20 18.84 4.92 8.88
C ILE A 20 20.25 4.44 9.27
N LEU A 21 21.01 5.33 9.92
CA LEU A 21 22.34 5.04 10.41
C LEU A 21 22.31 4.48 11.84
N ASP A 22 21.47 5.11 12.68
CA ASP A 22 21.40 4.75 14.10
C ASP A 22 20.05 5.14 14.70
N LEU A 23 19.68 4.50 15.79
CA LEU A 23 18.53 4.82 16.62
C LEU A 23 18.94 4.67 18.09
N LEU A 24 19.07 5.79 18.80
CA LEU A 24 19.67 5.81 20.13
C LEU A 24 19.07 6.93 21.01
N PRO A 25 19.27 6.89 22.33
CA PRO A 25 18.83 7.96 23.21
C PRO A 25 19.30 9.34 22.74
N SER A 26 18.44 10.35 22.80
CA SER A 26 18.71 11.67 22.23
C SER A 26 19.96 12.35 22.78
N ALA A 27 20.29 12.14 24.07
CA ALA A 27 21.52 12.66 24.66
C ALA A 27 22.76 12.03 24.03
N ALA A 28 22.73 10.71 23.75
CA ALA A 28 23.83 10.01 23.09
C ALA A 28 23.96 10.42 21.61
N ALA A 29 22.83 10.64 20.92
CA ALA A 29 22.83 11.13 19.55
C ALA A 29 23.51 12.51 19.45
N ALA A 30 23.15 13.46 20.33
CA ALA A 30 23.71 14.79 20.36
C ALA A 30 25.23 14.78 20.67
N ALA A 31 25.70 13.83 21.47
CA ALA A 31 27.13 13.68 21.78
C ALA A 31 27.92 13.06 20.62
N ARG A 32 27.29 12.18 19.82
CA ARG A 32 27.96 11.35 18.81
C ARG A 32 27.91 11.92 17.40
N TYR A 33 26.85 12.66 17.08
CA TYR A 33 26.58 13.11 15.72
C TYR A 33 26.43 14.63 15.62
N ALA A 34 27.10 15.24 14.64
CA ALA A 34 26.90 16.61 14.23
C ALA A 34 25.98 16.62 12.99
N ALA A 35 24.67 16.80 13.22
CA ALA A 35 23.70 16.78 12.14
C ALA A 35 23.60 18.15 11.45
N THR A 36 23.55 18.16 10.12
CA THR A 36 23.32 19.37 9.33
C THR A 36 21.88 19.88 9.46
N VAL A 37 20.93 18.95 9.59
CA VAL A 37 19.51 19.26 9.78
C VAL A 37 19.01 18.48 11.01
N GLN A 38 18.28 19.19 11.87
CA GLN A 38 17.63 18.58 13.05
C GLN A 38 16.15 18.94 13.04
N VAL A 39 15.30 17.92 13.09
CA VAL A 39 13.86 18.07 13.26
C VAL A 39 13.48 17.64 14.68
N ARG A 40 12.84 18.50 15.45
CA ARG A 40 12.40 18.21 16.82
C ARG A 40 10.88 18.25 16.88
N ARG A 41 10.30 17.15 17.38
CA ARG A 41 8.84 16.98 17.51
C ARG A 41 8.54 16.35 18.87
N PRO A 42 8.45 17.15 19.95
CA PRO A 42 8.36 16.64 21.34
C PRO A 42 7.09 15.80 21.59
N ASP A 43 5.94 16.21 21.05
CA ASP A 43 4.65 15.57 21.30
C ASP A 43 4.22 14.64 20.14
N HIS A 44 5.19 14.15 19.38
CA HIS A 44 4.93 13.33 18.20
C HIS A 44 5.48 11.91 18.36
N VAL A 45 4.85 10.99 17.66
CA VAL A 45 5.36 9.63 17.44
C VAL A 45 6.02 9.57 16.09
N LEU A 46 7.30 9.22 16.04
CA LEU A 46 7.99 8.82 14.82
C LEU A 46 7.76 7.32 14.58
N MET A 47 7.22 6.97 13.44
CA MET A 47 6.92 5.59 13.08
C MET A 47 7.37 5.29 11.63
N PRO A 48 7.52 4.00 11.26
CA PRO A 48 7.69 3.64 9.85
C PRO A 48 6.57 4.25 9.02
N GLY A 49 6.88 4.71 7.83
CA GLY A 49 5.86 5.15 6.89
C GLY A 49 4.87 4.03 6.59
N MET A 50 3.61 4.39 6.46
CA MET A 50 2.57 3.42 6.10
C MET A 50 2.69 3.01 4.64
N VAL A 51 2.29 1.78 4.35
CA VAL A 51 2.29 1.19 3.01
C VAL A 51 0.86 0.95 2.55
N ASN A 52 0.46 1.56 1.44
CA ASN A 52 -0.79 1.24 0.76
C ASN A 52 -0.51 0.14 -0.28
N ALA A 53 -0.72 -1.11 0.11
CA ALA A 53 -0.31 -2.27 -0.68
C ALA A 53 -1.25 -2.62 -1.85
N ALA A 54 -2.34 -1.90 -2.03
CA ALA A 54 -3.25 -2.05 -3.16
C ALA A 54 -4.03 -0.76 -3.40
N THR A 55 -3.80 -0.11 -4.56
CA THR A 55 -4.51 1.10 -4.96
C THR A 55 -4.67 1.18 -6.47
N HIS A 56 -5.56 2.06 -6.93
CA HIS A 56 -5.73 2.48 -8.31
C HIS A 56 -5.54 4.01 -8.41
N ALA A 57 -4.43 4.51 -7.92
CA ALA A 57 -4.14 5.94 -7.81
C ALA A 57 -4.20 6.65 -9.18
N ALA A 58 -3.70 6.01 -10.25
CA ALA A 58 -3.76 6.54 -11.59
C ALA A 58 -5.18 6.64 -12.17
N GLN A 59 -6.14 5.89 -11.63
CA GLN A 59 -7.55 5.95 -12.07
C GLN A 59 -8.34 7.03 -11.34
N SER A 60 -7.81 7.59 -10.27
CA SER A 60 -8.42 8.67 -9.52
C SER A 60 -8.69 9.86 -10.44
N LEU A 61 -9.93 10.29 -10.50
CA LEU A 61 -10.33 11.44 -11.30
C LEU A 61 -9.89 11.40 -12.79
N PHE A 62 -9.27 10.29 -13.25
CA PHE A 62 -8.71 10.16 -14.59
C PHE A 62 -9.67 10.59 -15.68
N ALA A 63 -10.92 10.11 -15.63
CA ALA A 63 -11.94 10.46 -16.62
C ALA A 63 -12.31 11.96 -16.62
N ALA A 64 -11.98 12.68 -15.55
CA ALA A 64 -12.30 14.09 -15.39
C ALA A 64 -11.12 15.03 -15.69
N ILE A 65 -9.89 14.66 -15.30
CA ILE A 65 -8.76 15.59 -15.25
C ILE A 65 -7.47 15.05 -15.86
N GLY A 66 -7.44 13.79 -16.30
CA GLY A 66 -6.26 13.13 -16.85
C GLY A 66 -5.39 12.41 -15.79
N VAL A 67 -4.55 11.49 -16.27
CA VAL A 67 -3.72 10.61 -15.42
C VAL A 67 -2.80 11.40 -14.49
N ARG A 68 -2.09 12.41 -15.02
CA ARG A 68 -1.10 13.17 -14.25
C ARG A 68 -1.72 13.87 -13.04
N ASP A 69 -2.75 14.66 -13.26
CA ASP A 69 -3.34 15.47 -12.19
C ASP A 69 -4.13 14.59 -11.20
N GLY A 70 -4.76 13.52 -11.68
CA GLY A 70 -5.38 12.51 -10.82
C GLY A 70 -4.37 11.84 -9.90
N LEU A 71 -3.24 11.41 -10.45
CA LEU A 71 -2.17 10.80 -9.66
C LEU A 71 -1.53 11.80 -8.68
N MET A 72 -1.29 13.04 -9.10
CA MET A 72 -0.75 14.09 -8.22
C MET A 72 -1.68 14.36 -7.03
N ALA A 73 -3.01 14.35 -7.24
CA ALA A 73 -3.98 14.47 -6.16
C ALA A 73 -3.93 13.25 -5.21
N ALA A 74 -3.84 12.04 -5.76
CA ALA A 74 -3.69 10.82 -4.96
C ALA A 74 -2.39 10.80 -4.14
N LEU A 75 -1.27 11.22 -4.73
CA LEU A 75 0.01 11.33 -4.01
C LEU A 75 -0.05 12.37 -2.88
N ALA A 76 -0.70 13.51 -3.10
CA ALA A 76 -0.91 14.51 -2.05
C ALA A 76 -1.70 13.93 -0.87
N GLU A 77 -2.77 13.19 -1.15
CA GLU A 77 -3.58 12.54 -0.14
C GLU A 77 -2.81 11.44 0.61
N MET A 78 -2.06 10.60 -0.10
CA MET A 78 -1.21 9.58 0.49
C MET A 78 -0.13 10.19 1.40
N LEU A 79 0.56 11.24 0.97
CA LEU A 79 1.54 11.95 1.80
C LEU A 79 0.89 12.54 3.06
N ARG A 80 -0.25 13.21 2.94
CA ARG A 80 -1.02 13.71 4.08
C ARG A 80 -1.46 12.60 5.04
N SER A 81 -1.55 11.38 4.55
CA SER A 81 -1.91 10.20 5.34
C SER A 81 -0.69 9.46 5.90
N GLY A 82 0.55 9.96 5.72
CA GLY A 82 1.75 9.30 6.24
C GLY A 82 2.20 8.08 5.43
N ILE A 83 1.68 7.92 4.21
CA ILE A 83 2.05 6.82 3.32
C ILE A 83 3.38 7.19 2.64
N THR A 84 4.34 6.29 2.71
CA THR A 84 5.66 6.43 2.09
C THR A 84 5.87 5.50 0.89
N CYS A 85 5.05 4.45 0.80
CA CYS A 85 5.10 3.47 -0.28
C CYS A 85 3.67 3.07 -0.69
N PHE A 86 3.44 2.92 -1.99
CA PHE A 86 2.17 2.43 -2.50
C PHE A 86 2.35 1.44 -3.65
N ALA A 87 1.38 0.52 -3.81
CA ALA A 87 1.28 -0.35 -4.97
C ALA A 87 0.11 0.12 -5.84
N ASP A 88 0.39 0.54 -7.09
CA ASP A 88 -0.63 0.99 -8.03
C ASP A 88 -0.89 -0.04 -9.13
N ARG A 89 -2.16 -0.31 -9.42
CA ARG A 89 -2.62 -1.23 -10.46
C ARG A 89 -3.40 -0.51 -11.58
N GLY A 90 -2.99 0.72 -11.87
CA GLY A 90 -3.59 1.55 -12.91
C GLY A 90 -3.24 1.13 -14.33
N TYR A 91 -4.00 1.66 -15.31
CA TYR A 91 -3.82 1.36 -16.74
C TYR A 91 -2.64 2.07 -17.41
N PHE A 92 -1.93 2.96 -16.72
CA PHE A 92 -0.84 3.76 -17.30
C PHE A 92 0.43 3.63 -16.45
N PRO A 93 1.02 2.42 -16.37
CA PRO A 93 2.13 2.13 -15.47
C PRO A 93 3.37 3.01 -15.74
N ASP A 94 3.65 3.31 -17.00
CA ASP A 94 4.74 4.19 -17.43
C ASP A 94 4.60 5.62 -16.86
N GLN A 95 3.39 6.18 -16.93
CA GLN A 95 3.13 7.51 -16.38
C GLN A 95 3.17 7.50 -14.86
N THR A 96 2.59 6.49 -14.21
CA THR A 96 2.58 6.35 -12.75
C THR A 96 4.00 6.20 -12.23
N ALA A 97 4.83 5.35 -12.83
CA ALA A 97 6.23 5.14 -12.47
C ALA A 97 7.03 6.46 -12.55
N ARG A 98 6.91 7.18 -13.66
CA ARG A 98 7.59 8.45 -13.89
C ARG A 98 7.19 9.49 -12.85
N ILE A 99 5.88 9.69 -12.63
CA ILE A 99 5.38 10.72 -11.70
C ILE A 99 5.75 10.38 -10.26
N ALA A 100 5.62 9.12 -9.84
CA ALA A 100 6.03 8.67 -8.51
C ALA A 100 7.53 8.96 -8.26
N GLY A 101 8.40 8.61 -9.22
CA GLY A 101 9.84 8.90 -9.17
C GLY A 101 10.14 10.40 -9.14
N GLU A 102 9.50 11.21 -10.00
CA GLU A 102 9.62 12.67 -10.02
C GLU A 102 9.23 13.32 -8.68
N GLN A 103 8.19 12.82 -8.04
CA GLN A 103 7.70 13.32 -6.74
C GLN A 103 8.50 12.75 -5.56
N GLY A 104 9.32 11.72 -5.77
CA GLY A 104 10.12 11.09 -4.73
C GLY A 104 9.35 10.11 -3.86
N MET A 105 8.20 9.62 -4.32
CA MET A 105 7.43 8.57 -3.65
C MET A 105 7.96 7.19 -4.00
N ARG A 106 8.00 6.29 -3.01
CA ARG A 106 8.28 4.88 -3.27
C ARG A 106 7.02 4.21 -3.83
N ALA A 107 7.18 3.44 -4.90
CA ALA A 107 6.06 2.78 -5.56
C ALA A 107 6.41 1.40 -6.11
N VAL A 108 5.46 0.47 -6.02
CA VAL A 108 5.44 -0.78 -6.77
C VAL A 108 4.38 -0.62 -7.86
N ILE A 109 4.82 -0.57 -9.10
CA ILE A 109 3.95 -0.29 -10.23
C ILE A 109 3.47 -1.61 -10.84
N GLY A 110 2.17 -1.83 -10.77
CA GLY A 110 1.51 -2.96 -11.39
C GLY A 110 1.56 -2.86 -12.91
N LEU A 111 2.15 -3.85 -13.54
CA LEU A 111 2.20 -4.01 -14.98
C LEU A 111 0.92 -4.71 -15.45
N PRO A 112 -0.01 -4.03 -16.12
CA PRO A 112 -1.30 -4.60 -16.45
C PRO A 112 -1.17 -5.83 -17.36
N VAL A 113 -2.00 -6.84 -17.10
CA VAL A 113 -2.14 -8.03 -17.94
C VAL A 113 -3.63 -8.30 -18.15
N ALA A 114 -4.08 -8.31 -19.40
CA ALA A 114 -5.46 -8.59 -19.76
C ALA A 114 -5.55 -9.09 -21.21
N GLU A 115 -6.67 -9.71 -21.58
CA GLU A 115 -6.93 -10.11 -22.97
C GLU A 115 -7.67 -9.02 -23.75
N GLN A 116 -8.50 -8.23 -23.06
CA GLN A 116 -9.33 -7.20 -23.70
C GLN A 116 -8.51 -5.96 -24.06
N PRO A 117 -8.82 -5.32 -25.19
CA PRO A 117 -8.22 -4.06 -25.57
C PRO A 117 -8.46 -2.95 -24.56
N SER A 118 -7.45 -2.11 -24.35
CA SER A 118 -7.54 -0.88 -23.57
C SER A 118 -6.82 0.27 -24.25
N ALA A 119 -6.80 1.44 -23.64
CA ALA A 119 -6.01 2.57 -24.11
C ALA A 119 -4.49 2.30 -24.04
N TRP A 120 -4.05 1.31 -23.25
CA TRP A 120 -2.64 0.99 -23.07
C TRP A 120 -2.15 -0.16 -23.98
N ALA A 121 -2.96 -1.20 -24.22
CA ALA A 121 -2.59 -2.33 -25.07
C ALA A 121 -3.83 -2.98 -25.71
N GLN A 122 -3.66 -3.67 -26.86
CA GLN A 122 -4.75 -4.22 -27.65
C GLN A 122 -4.90 -5.74 -27.53
N SER A 123 -3.93 -6.45 -26.92
CA SER A 123 -3.95 -7.91 -26.74
C SER A 123 -3.07 -8.34 -25.58
N GLY A 124 -3.27 -9.55 -25.07
CA GLY A 124 -2.43 -10.12 -24.00
C GLY A 124 -0.93 -10.12 -24.35
N ALA A 125 -0.57 -10.43 -25.58
CA ALA A 125 0.82 -10.39 -26.05
C ALA A 125 1.39 -8.96 -26.01
N GLU A 126 0.61 -7.96 -26.41
CA GLU A 126 1.04 -6.55 -26.36
C GLU A 126 1.15 -6.06 -24.91
N TYR A 127 0.21 -6.44 -24.02
CA TYR A 127 0.32 -6.15 -22.60
C TYR A 127 1.66 -6.64 -22.03
N LEU A 128 2.01 -7.89 -22.25
CA LEU A 128 3.27 -8.46 -21.77
C LEU A 128 4.50 -7.77 -22.39
N THR A 129 4.48 -7.46 -23.68
CA THR A 129 5.58 -6.75 -24.35
C THR A 129 5.80 -5.36 -23.75
N ARG A 130 4.73 -4.61 -23.53
CA ARG A 130 4.80 -3.26 -22.92
C ARG A 130 5.18 -3.34 -21.44
N ALA A 131 4.66 -4.34 -20.71
CA ALA A 131 5.00 -4.60 -19.32
C ALA A 131 6.52 -4.80 -19.14
N LEU A 132 7.12 -5.67 -19.94
CA LEU A 132 8.56 -5.94 -19.89
C LEU A 132 9.38 -4.67 -20.19
N ARG A 133 8.95 -3.85 -21.14
CA ARG A 133 9.63 -2.58 -21.44
C ARG A 133 9.60 -1.61 -20.26
N VAL A 134 8.44 -1.44 -19.59
CA VAL A 134 8.34 -0.58 -18.41
C VAL A 134 9.21 -1.14 -17.29
N ARG A 135 9.18 -2.45 -17.05
CA ARG A 135 10.05 -3.09 -16.06
C ARG A 135 11.54 -2.81 -16.34
N ASP A 136 11.99 -2.99 -17.57
CA ASP A 136 13.39 -2.76 -17.94
C ASP A 136 13.82 -1.31 -17.76
N GLU A 137 12.92 -0.36 -17.98
CA GLU A 137 13.16 1.07 -17.77
C GLU A 137 13.38 1.39 -16.28
N TYR A 138 12.66 0.71 -15.37
CA TYR A 138 12.66 1.03 -13.93
C TYR A 138 13.39 0.00 -13.05
N LYS A 139 13.98 -1.06 -13.59
CA LYS A 139 14.61 -2.15 -12.80
C LYS A 139 15.69 -1.68 -11.83
N ASP A 140 16.40 -0.60 -12.15
CA ASP A 140 17.47 -0.02 -11.33
C ASP A 140 17.06 1.29 -10.64
N HIS A 141 15.76 1.65 -10.67
CA HIS A 141 15.30 2.89 -10.07
C HIS A 141 15.20 2.75 -8.54
N PRO A 142 15.77 3.69 -7.75
CA PRO A 142 15.89 3.51 -6.28
C PRO A 142 14.56 3.55 -5.52
N LEU A 143 13.50 4.10 -6.11
CA LEU A 143 12.20 4.26 -5.46
C LEU A 143 11.07 3.52 -6.18
N VAL A 144 11.25 3.12 -7.43
CA VAL A 144 10.19 2.51 -8.23
C VAL A 144 10.60 1.10 -8.59
N SER A 145 9.76 0.14 -8.25
CA SER A 145 9.84 -1.25 -8.70
C SER A 145 8.54 -1.64 -9.43
N THR A 146 8.49 -2.83 -10.00
CA THR A 146 7.35 -3.29 -10.77
C THR A 146 6.90 -4.67 -10.33
N ALA A 147 5.60 -4.97 -10.49
CA ALA A 147 5.01 -6.29 -10.30
C ALA A 147 4.00 -6.55 -11.42
N PHE A 148 3.81 -7.80 -11.84
CA PHE A 148 2.72 -8.11 -12.76
C PHE A 148 1.37 -7.89 -12.07
N ALA A 149 0.43 -7.26 -12.77
CA ALA A 149 -0.90 -6.95 -12.27
C ALA A 149 -2.00 -7.45 -13.22
N PRO A 150 -2.29 -8.75 -13.22
CA PRO A 150 -3.45 -9.26 -13.95
C PRO A 150 -4.73 -8.54 -13.52
N ALA A 151 -5.55 -8.13 -14.50
CA ALA A 151 -6.70 -7.26 -14.24
C ALA A 151 -7.72 -7.90 -13.30
N ALA A 152 -8.07 -9.16 -13.56
CA ALA A 152 -8.88 -10.01 -12.69
C ALA A 152 -8.80 -11.45 -13.23
N PRO A 153 -9.12 -12.49 -12.43
CA PRO A 153 -9.03 -13.88 -12.88
C PRO A 153 -9.82 -14.17 -14.16
N GLU A 154 -11.00 -13.60 -14.31
CA GLU A 154 -11.88 -13.81 -15.46
C GLU A 154 -11.44 -13.07 -16.74
N HIS A 155 -10.54 -12.12 -16.61
CA HIS A 155 -10.05 -11.29 -17.73
C HIS A 155 -8.73 -11.78 -18.33
N VAL A 156 -8.20 -12.89 -17.83
CA VAL A 156 -6.89 -13.43 -18.26
C VAL A 156 -7.02 -14.92 -18.55
N SER A 157 -6.52 -15.34 -19.71
CA SER A 157 -6.52 -16.75 -20.14
C SER A 157 -5.49 -17.58 -19.36
N ASP A 158 -5.70 -18.90 -19.29
CA ASP A 158 -4.75 -19.83 -18.65
C ASP A 158 -3.36 -19.75 -19.28
N ALA A 159 -3.31 -19.61 -20.62
CA ALA A 159 -2.05 -19.48 -21.36
C ALA A 159 -1.29 -18.20 -20.93
N THR A 160 -1.98 -17.08 -20.80
CA THR A 160 -1.39 -15.81 -20.34
C THR A 160 -0.98 -15.89 -18.86
N PHE A 161 -1.77 -16.50 -18.00
CA PHE A 161 -1.38 -16.74 -16.61
C PHE A 161 -0.13 -17.60 -16.48
N THR A 162 -0.06 -18.71 -17.22
CA THR A 162 1.16 -19.56 -17.26
C THR A 162 2.38 -18.77 -17.72
N ARG A 163 2.21 -17.90 -18.71
CA ARG A 163 3.29 -17.03 -19.17
C ARG A 163 3.70 -16.01 -18.10
N VAL A 164 2.73 -15.43 -17.38
CA VAL A 164 3.00 -14.52 -16.23
C VAL A 164 3.75 -15.26 -15.14
N ALA A 165 3.34 -16.48 -14.77
CA ALA A 165 4.03 -17.28 -13.76
C ALA A 165 5.51 -17.52 -14.14
N THR A 166 5.77 -17.92 -15.39
CA THR A 166 7.13 -18.10 -15.90
C THR A 166 7.96 -16.82 -15.84
N LEU A 167 7.38 -15.70 -16.30
CA LEU A 167 8.08 -14.41 -16.31
C LEU A 167 8.32 -13.87 -14.89
N ALA A 168 7.38 -14.08 -13.99
CA ALA A 168 7.54 -13.66 -12.59
C ALA A 168 8.69 -14.41 -11.91
N ASP A 169 8.82 -15.71 -12.15
CA ASP A 169 9.92 -16.53 -11.64
C ASP A 169 11.27 -16.15 -12.29
N GLU A 170 11.34 -16.06 -13.62
CA GLU A 170 12.58 -15.71 -14.36
C GLU A 170 13.11 -14.32 -14.01
N LEU A 171 12.22 -13.39 -13.64
CA LEU A 171 12.55 -11.98 -13.42
C LEU A 171 12.56 -11.58 -11.94
N ASP A 172 12.32 -12.52 -11.03
CA ASP A 172 12.13 -12.27 -9.60
C ASP A 172 11.14 -11.11 -9.36
N ALA A 173 9.97 -11.18 -10.05
CA ALA A 173 8.96 -10.13 -10.03
C ALA A 173 7.73 -10.55 -9.24
N GLY A 174 7.18 -9.63 -8.46
CA GLY A 174 5.92 -9.84 -7.74
C GLY A 174 4.72 -9.95 -8.69
N ILE A 175 3.63 -10.51 -8.15
CA ILE A 175 2.31 -10.54 -8.79
C ILE A 175 1.29 -9.94 -7.81
N VAL A 176 0.47 -9.00 -8.26
CA VAL A 176 -0.60 -8.39 -7.45
C VAL A 176 -1.92 -8.54 -8.21
N ILE A 177 -2.90 -9.22 -7.64
CA ILE A 177 -4.16 -9.53 -8.30
C ILE A 177 -5.34 -9.48 -7.33
N ASP A 178 -6.50 -8.98 -7.81
CA ASP A 178 -7.76 -9.07 -7.08
C ASP A 178 -8.25 -10.52 -7.08
N LEU A 179 -8.58 -11.03 -5.89
CA LEU A 179 -9.07 -12.40 -5.72
C LEU A 179 -10.21 -12.43 -4.71
N HIS A 180 -11.23 -13.23 -5.00
CA HIS A 180 -12.41 -13.45 -4.16
C HIS A 180 -13.02 -12.14 -3.68
N ALA A 181 -12.97 -11.13 -4.55
CA ALA A 181 -13.53 -9.83 -4.28
C ALA A 181 -15.06 -9.82 -4.40
N SER A 182 -15.67 -10.68 -5.23
CA SER A 182 -17.10 -10.70 -5.49
C SER A 182 -17.67 -12.11 -5.74
N GLU A 183 -18.97 -12.25 -5.47
CA GLU A 183 -19.71 -13.46 -5.85
C GLU A 183 -19.74 -13.67 -7.35
N THR A 184 -19.81 -12.59 -8.13
CA THR A 184 -19.78 -12.64 -9.61
C THR A 184 -18.48 -13.23 -10.13
N GLU A 185 -17.33 -12.80 -9.63
CA GLU A 185 -16.01 -13.36 -9.95
C GLU A 185 -15.97 -14.87 -9.67
N ILE A 186 -16.39 -15.27 -8.48
CA ILE A 186 -16.40 -16.69 -8.07
C ILE A 186 -17.35 -17.50 -8.96
N ALA A 187 -18.57 -17.02 -9.20
CA ALA A 187 -19.55 -17.69 -10.04
C ALA A 187 -19.08 -17.85 -11.49
N GLN A 188 -18.43 -16.83 -12.06
CA GLN A 188 -17.85 -16.89 -13.40
C GLN A 188 -16.71 -17.92 -13.49
N SER A 189 -15.80 -17.90 -12.50
CA SER A 189 -14.71 -18.88 -12.45
C SER A 189 -15.23 -20.32 -12.35
N LEU A 190 -16.22 -20.55 -11.51
CA LEU A 190 -16.87 -21.87 -11.39
C LEU A 190 -17.58 -22.30 -12.69
N ALA A 191 -18.27 -21.37 -13.36
CA ALA A 191 -18.99 -21.67 -14.61
C ALA A 191 -18.04 -21.98 -15.78
N ILE A 192 -16.90 -21.27 -15.88
CA ILE A 192 -15.98 -21.40 -17.00
C ILE A 192 -14.93 -22.49 -16.74
N HIS A 193 -14.40 -22.56 -15.53
CA HIS A 193 -13.24 -23.39 -15.19
C HIS A 193 -13.58 -24.56 -14.22
N GLY A 194 -14.80 -24.59 -13.66
CA GLY A 194 -15.21 -25.60 -12.67
C GLY A 194 -14.48 -25.46 -11.32
N ARG A 195 -13.79 -24.34 -11.08
CA ARG A 195 -12.92 -24.10 -9.92
C ARG A 195 -13.07 -22.66 -9.40
N ARG A 196 -12.81 -22.48 -8.11
CA ARG A 196 -12.69 -21.14 -7.53
C ARG A 196 -11.44 -20.42 -8.08
N PRO A 197 -11.41 -19.08 -8.13
CA PRO A 197 -10.27 -18.32 -8.67
C PRO A 197 -8.91 -18.74 -8.07
N LEU A 198 -8.83 -18.89 -6.74
CA LEU A 198 -7.59 -19.26 -6.06
C LEU A 198 -7.10 -20.66 -6.45
N ASP A 199 -8.02 -21.66 -6.51
CA ASP A 199 -7.69 -23.02 -6.95
C ASP A 199 -7.18 -23.06 -8.40
N ARG A 200 -7.80 -22.25 -9.28
CA ARG A 200 -7.36 -22.11 -10.67
C ARG A 200 -5.92 -21.57 -10.74
N LEU A 201 -5.61 -20.52 -9.96
CA LEU A 201 -4.26 -19.97 -9.95
C LEU A 201 -3.24 -20.93 -9.34
N TRP A 202 -3.65 -21.77 -8.39
CA TRP A 202 -2.81 -22.85 -7.88
C TRP A 202 -2.40 -23.83 -8.97
N ASP A 203 -3.37 -24.32 -9.76
CA ASP A 203 -3.10 -25.27 -10.85
C ASP A 203 -2.21 -24.67 -11.94
N LEU A 204 -2.26 -23.35 -12.14
CA LEU A 204 -1.45 -22.61 -13.11
C LEU A 204 -0.07 -22.19 -12.56
N GLY A 205 0.25 -22.56 -11.31
CA GLY A 205 1.55 -22.29 -10.70
C GLY A 205 1.80 -20.85 -10.26
N LEU A 206 0.74 -20.03 -10.11
CA LEU A 206 0.90 -18.63 -9.71
C LEU A 206 0.96 -18.45 -8.19
N LEU A 207 0.49 -19.40 -7.38
CA LEU A 207 0.49 -19.25 -5.93
C LEU A 207 1.88 -19.48 -5.34
N THR A 208 2.69 -18.44 -5.35
CA THR A 208 4.03 -18.39 -4.79
C THR A 208 4.15 -17.27 -3.74
N PRO A 209 5.19 -17.24 -2.91
CA PRO A 209 5.42 -16.14 -1.98
C PRO A 209 5.53 -14.74 -2.61
N ALA A 210 5.71 -14.65 -3.92
CA ALA A 210 5.74 -13.41 -4.69
C ALA A 210 4.33 -12.88 -5.05
N LEU A 211 3.26 -13.67 -4.82
CA LEU A 211 1.90 -13.24 -5.08
C LEU A 211 1.28 -12.51 -3.89
N ASN A 212 0.71 -11.36 -4.15
CA ASN A 212 -0.13 -10.58 -3.24
C ASN A 212 -1.59 -10.61 -3.73
N ALA A 213 -2.45 -11.35 -3.02
CA ALA A 213 -3.88 -11.44 -3.27
C ALA A 213 -4.61 -10.26 -2.63
N VAL A 214 -5.29 -9.46 -3.42
CA VAL A 214 -6.02 -8.29 -2.92
C VAL A 214 -7.48 -8.65 -2.66
N HIS A 215 -8.07 -8.05 -1.65
CA HIS A 215 -9.43 -8.26 -1.15
C HIS A 215 -9.61 -9.53 -0.32
N MET A 216 -9.70 -10.69 -0.93
CA MET A 216 -10.03 -11.98 -0.28
C MET A 216 -11.29 -11.89 0.60
N THR A 217 -12.24 -11.04 0.20
CA THR A 217 -13.46 -10.71 0.97
C THR A 217 -14.35 -11.95 1.17
N LEU A 218 -14.42 -12.81 0.16
CA LEU A 218 -15.23 -14.02 0.15
C LEU A 218 -14.37 -15.30 0.28
N ALA A 219 -13.23 -15.18 0.95
CA ALA A 219 -12.37 -16.33 1.23
C ALA A 219 -13.05 -17.31 2.20
N THR A 220 -13.00 -18.59 1.86
CA THR A 220 -13.42 -19.71 2.73
C THR A 220 -12.24 -20.18 3.58
N GLU A 221 -12.50 -21.06 4.54
CA GLU A 221 -11.43 -21.71 5.32
C GLU A 221 -10.45 -22.50 4.42
N ALA A 222 -10.95 -23.12 3.35
CA ALA A 222 -10.11 -23.83 2.37
C ALA A 222 -9.20 -22.87 1.60
N ASP A 223 -9.71 -21.68 1.19
CA ASP A 223 -8.92 -20.64 0.55
C ASP A 223 -7.82 -20.10 1.48
N ILE A 224 -8.15 -19.89 2.76
CA ILE A 224 -7.20 -19.44 3.79
C ILE A 224 -6.10 -20.49 4.00
N GLU A 225 -6.45 -21.76 4.10
CA GLU A 225 -5.46 -22.84 4.26
C GLU A 225 -4.57 -22.97 3.01
N LEU A 226 -5.11 -22.81 1.80
CA LEU A 226 -4.34 -22.82 0.57
C LEU A 226 -3.37 -21.63 0.53
N ALA A 227 -3.84 -20.42 0.88
CA ALA A 227 -3.01 -19.23 0.98
C ALA A 227 -1.86 -19.41 1.99
N ARG A 228 -2.14 -19.99 3.15
CA ARG A 228 -1.13 -20.29 4.18
C ARG A 228 -0.06 -21.26 3.66
N ARG A 229 -0.46 -22.34 3.00
CA ARG A 229 0.44 -23.37 2.47
C ARG A 229 1.34 -22.87 1.35
N THR A 230 0.85 -21.96 0.55
CA THR A 230 1.59 -21.41 -0.60
C THR A 230 2.43 -20.21 -0.23
N GLY A 231 2.22 -19.62 0.97
CA GLY A 231 2.97 -18.48 1.46
C GLY A 231 2.68 -17.17 0.74
N ILE A 232 1.55 -17.08 0.02
CA ILE A 232 1.11 -15.82 -0.59
C ILE A 232 0.85 -14.75 0.47
N SER A 233 0.90 -13.49 0.07
CA SER A 233 0.47 -12.37 0.90
C SER A 233 -0.98 -12.01 0.61
N ILE A 234 -1.68 -11.40 1.59
CA ILE A 234 -3.04 -10.92 1.41
C ILE A 234 -3.14 -9.45 1.76
N SER A 235 -3.59 -8.63 0.82
CA SER A 235 -3.91 -7.22 1.01
C SER A 235 -5.40 -7.06 1.30
N LEU A 236 -5.76 -6.81 2.55
CA LEU A 236 -7.14 -6.53 2.92
C LEU A 236 -7.49 -5.06 2.63
N CYS A 237 -8.71 -4.85 2.14
CA CYS A 237 -9.31 -3.54 1.89
C CYS A 237 -10.67 -3.46 2.61
N PRO A 238 -10.72 -3.44 3.95
CA PRO A 238 -11.95 -3.59 4.71
C PRO A 238 -13.00 -2.53 4.40
N GLN A 239 -12.63 -1.25 4.27
CA GLN A 239 -13.59 -0.19 3.92
C GLN A 239 -14.14 -0.34 2.51
N SER A 240 -13.26 -0.66 1.54
CA SER A 240 -13.68 -0.92 0.16
C SER A 240 -14.67 -2.09 0.11
N SER A 241 -14.36 -3.17 0.80
CA SER A 241 -15.23 -4.35 0.88
C SER A 241 -16.59 -4.04 1.49
N LEU A 242 -16.63 -3.32 2.60
CA LEU A 242 -17.89 -2.90 3.23
C LEU A 242 -18.71 -1.97 2.32
N ARG A 243 -18.06 -1.00 1.74
CA ARG A 243 -18.71 0.03 0.92
C ARG A 243 -19.29 -0.53 -0.37
N GLU A 244 -18.55 -1.41 -1.02
CA GLU A 244 -18.94 -1.94 -2.32
C GLU A 244 -19.84 -3.17 -2.21
N ARG A 245 -19.72 -3.93 -1.12
CA ARG A 245 -20.36 -5.25 -1.00
C ARG A 245 -21.12 -5.48 0.30
N GLY A 246 -20.99 -4.58 1.28
CA GLY A 246 -21.63 -4.73 2.58
C GLY A 246 -21.06 -5.85 3.45
N VAL A 247 -19.89 -6.41 3.09
CA VAL A 247 -19.27 -7.55 3.78
C VAL A 247 -17.83 -7.22 4.14
N LEU A 248 -17.40 -7.61 5.36
CA LEU A 248 -16.01 -7.58 5.77
C LEU A 248 -15.28 -8.85 5.34
N PRO A 249 -13.99 -8.75 4.94
CA PRO A 249 -13.16 -9.93 4.76
C PRO A 249 -13.00 -10.69 6.10
N PRO A 250 -12.75 -12.02 6.08
CA PRO A 250 -12.56 -12.82 7.28
C PRO A 250 -11.19 -12.55 7.94
N ALA A 251 -10.94 -11.28 8.30
CA ALA A 251 -9.64 -10.77 8.76
C ALA A 251 -9.11 -11.52 9.98
N ALA A 252 -9.99 -11.89 10.93
CA ALA A 252 -9.61 -12.61 12.15
C ALA A 252 -9.09 -14.02 11.83
N ALA A 253 -9.74 -14.74 10.91
CA ALA A 253 -9.33 -16.08 10.49
C ALA A 253 -8.00 -16.03 9.72
N ILE A 254 -7.86 -15.05 8.80
CA ILE A 254 -6.64 -14.87 8.02
C ILE A 254 -5.46 -14.48 8.93
N ALA A 255 -5.67 -13.55 9.87
CA ALA A 255 -4.61 -13.10 10.80
C ALA A 255 -4.16 -14.20 11.78
N GLY A 256 -5.06 -15.15 12.10
CA GLY A 256 -4.75 -16.33 12.94
C GLY A 256 -4.00 -17.45 12.20
N SER A 257 -3.72 -17.30 10.91
CA SER A 257 -3.20 -18.38 10.04
C SER A 257 -1.74 -18.18 9.60
N ASP A 258 -0.96 -17.31 10.25
CA ASP A 258 0.44 -16.98 9.90
C ASP A 258 0.65 -16.50 8.44
N ILE A 259 -0.41 -16.03 7.80
CA ILE A 259 -0.36 -15.43 6.46
C ILE A 259 0.20 -14.01 6.57
N ARG A 260 1.05 -13.63 5.63
CA ARG A 260 1.54 -12.24 5.52
C ARG A 260 0.39 -11.33 5.13
N LEU A 261 -0.01 -10.47 6.07
CA LEU A 261 -1.10 -9.51 5.88
C LEU A 261 -0.58 -8.11 5.64
N CYS A 262 -1.28 -7.38 4.79
CA CYS A 262 -1.14 -5.95 4.60
C CYS A 262 -2.51 -5.30 4.36
N VAL A 263 -2.54 -3.99 4.27
CA VAL A 263 -3.73 -3.22 3.94
C VAL A 263 -3.55 -2.43 2.65
N GLY A 264 -4.64 -2.23 1.94
CA GLY A 264 -4.73 -1.35 0.79
C GLY A 264 -6.04 -0.59 0.78
N SER A 265 -6.07 0.57 0.15
CA SER A 265 -7.29 1.36 -0.01
C SER A 265 -8.23 0.81 -1.09
N GLY A 266 -7.77 -0.17 -1.88
CA GLY A 266 -8.56 -0.73 -2.97
C GLY A 266 -8.84 0.29 -4.07
N ALA A 267 -10.05 0.25 -4.64
CA ALA A 267 -10.48 1.17 -5.68
C ALA A 267 -10.89 2.54 -5.10
N GLY A 268 -9.92 3.31 -4.62
CA GLY A 268 -10.15 4.67 -4.08
C GLY A 268 -10.77 5.66 -5.05
N ALA A 269 -10.76 5.35 -6.35
CA ALA A 269 -11.25 6.22 -7.42
C ALA A 269 -12.70 6.72 -7.25
N LEU A 270 -13.56 5.95 -6.62
CA LEU A 270 -14.97 6.31 -6.42
C LEU A 270 -15.18 7.28 -5.24
N TYR A 271 -14.29 7.29 -4.25
CA TYR A 271 -14.52 8.00 -2.98
C TYR A 271 -13.32 8.82 -2.50
N HIS A 272 -12.28 8.91 -3.31
CA HIS A 272 -11.09 9.74 -3.06
C HIS A 272 -10.46 9.57 -1.67
N ASP A 273 -10.37 8.33 -1.17
CA ASP A 273 -9.65 8.03 0.06
C ASP A 273 -8.53 7.02 -0.19
N TYR A 274 -7.30 7.54 -0.33
CA TYR A 274 -6.09 6.74 -0.47
C TYR A 274 -5.36 6.54 0.86
N GLY A 275 -5.91 7.09 1.95
CA GLY A 275 -5.39 6.89 3.29
C GLY A 275 -5.68 5.48 3.79
N VAL A 276 -4.73 4.91 4.53
CA VAL A 276 -4.90 3.59 5.16
C VAL A 276 -5.29 3.65 6.64
N TRP A 277 -5.52 4.85 7.20
CA TRP A 277 -5.94 5.00 8.59
C TRP A 277 -7.27 4.31 8.88
N GLY A 278 -8.25 4.54 8.03
CA GLY A 278 -9.56 3.91 8.16
C GLY A 278 -9.52 2.42 7.92
N GLU A 279 -8.71 1.95 6.98
CA GLU A 279 -8.48 0.52 6.72
C GLU A 279 -7.84 -0.14 7.95
N MET A 280 -6.79 0.47 8.51
CA MET A 280 -6.10 0.00 9.71
C MET A 280 -7.02 -0.05 10.93
N LYS A 281 -7.82 1.00 11.16
CA LYS A 281 -8.78 1.06 12.26
C LYS A 281 -9.86 -0.01 12.14
N LEU A 282 -10.44 -0.15 10.95
CA LEU A 282 -11.48 -1.14 10.70
C LEU A 282 -10.92 -2.57 10.80
N LEU A 283 -9.68 -2.79 10.34
CA LEU A 283 -8.97 -4.05 10.53
C LEU A 283 -8.78 -4.36 12.01
N ALA A 284 -8.30 -3.42 12.83
CA ALA A 284 -8.13 -3.60 14.27
C ALA A 284 -9.44 -3.99 14.97
N LEU A 285 -10.56 -3.37 14.56
CA LEU A 285 -11.90 -3.73 15.04
C LEU A 285 -12.32 -5.12 14.58
N ALA A 286 -12.07 -5.49 13.32
CA ALA A 286 -12.39 -6.83 12.79
C ALA A 286 -11.57 -7.94 13.47
N LEU A 287 -10.31 -7.68 13.79
CA LEU A 287 -9.45 -8.58 14.57
C LEU A 287 -10.01 -8.80 15.99
N SER A 288 -10.80 -7.87 16.50
CA SER A 288 -11.47 -8.00 17.82
C SER A 288 -12.58 -9.03 17.83
N CYS A 289 -13.07 -9.46 16.67
CA CYS A 289 -14.08 -10.51 16.55
C CYS A 289 -13.48 -11.93 16.65
N ALA A 290 -12.15 -12.07 16.77
CA ALA A 290 -11.52 -13.38 16.97
C ALA A 290 -11.88 -13.99 18.33
N PRO A 291 -12.15 -15.33 18.41
CA PRO A 291 -12.72 -15.94 19.61
C PRO A 291 -11.85 -15.94 20.86
N LYS A 292 -10.54 -15.68 20.82
CA LYS A 292 -9.66 -15.64 22.02
C LYS A 292 -8.31 -14.93 21.79
N GLY A 293 -7.85 -14.20 22.82
CA GLY A 293 -6.46 -14.14 23.25
C GLY A 293 -5.72 -12.83 23.14
N CYS A 294 -6.10 -11.88 22.28
CA CYS A 294 -5.38 -10.60 22.17
C CYS A 294 -6.14 -9.46 22.85
N GLY A 295 -5.48 -8.68 23.69
CA GLY A 295 -6.01 -7.44 24.23
C GLY A 295 -6.18 -6.35 23.17
N PRO A 296 -6.87 -5.24 23.48
CA PRO A 296 -7.00 -4.12 22.53
C PRO A 296 -5.66 -3.54 22.11
N ASP A 297 -4.69 -3.50 23.01
CA ASP A 297 -3.34 -3.00 22.72
C ASP A 297 -2.59 -3.91 21.75
N ASP A 298 -2.69 -5.23 21.89
CA ASP A 298 -2.09 -6.20 20.95
C ASP A 298 -2.67 -6.03 19.53
N ARG A 299 -3.96 -5.74 19.42
CA ARG A 299 -4.65 -5.53 18.14
C ARG A 299 -4.24 -4.23 17.47
N ALA A 300 -4.06 -3.17 18.25
CA ALA A 300 -3.52 -1.91 17.75
C ALA A 300 -2.11 -2.12 17.17
N TRP A 301 -1.25 -2.80 17.91
CA TRP A 301 0.09 -3.16 17.45
C TRP A 301 0.05 -4.02 16.18
N GLN A 302 -0.81 -5.02 16.16
CA GLN A 302 -0.96 -5.90 14.99
C GLN A 302 -1.43 -5.12 13.77
N ALA A 303 -2.45 -4.28 13.90
CA ALA A 303 -2.97 -3.48 12.80
C ALA A 303 -1.93 -2.48 12.26
N LEU A 304 -1.18 -1.81 13.16
CA LEU A 304 -0.12 -0.90 12.76
C LEU A 304 1.04 -1.65 12.08
N ALA A 305 1.39 -2.83 12.58
CA ALA A 305 2.40 -3.69 11.94
C ALA A 305 1.97 -4.15 10.54
N ILE A 306 0.69 -4.48 10.34
CA ILE A 306 0.12 -4.84 9.05
C ILE A 306 0.17 -3.64 8.08
N ALA A 307 -0.12 -2.43 8.56
CA ALA A 307 -0.09 -1.21 7.74
C ALA A 307 1.32 -0.68 7.42
N THR A 308 2.36 -1.23 8.04
CA THR A 308 3.76 -0.82 7.85
C THR A 308 4.62 -1.97 7.33
N ARG A 309 5.21 -2.79 8.22
CA ARG A 309 6.09 -3.90 7.84
C ARG A 309 5.38 -4.99 7.02
N GLY A 310 4.08 -5.23 7.30
CA GLY A 310 3.28 -6.18 6.54
C GLY A 310 3.13 -5.76 5.08
N GLY A 311 2.85 -4.46 4.85
CA GLY A 311 2.82 -3.89 3.51
C GLY A 311 4.16 -3.98 2.79
N ALA A 312 5.27 -3.67 3.48
CA ALA A 312 6.60 -3.80 2.90
C ALA A 312 6.92 -5.25 2.51
N ALA A 313 6.59 -6.21 3.40
CA ALA A 313 6.82 -7.63 3.14
C ALA A 313 5.96 -8.17 1.98
N ALA A 314 4.69 -7.76 1.90
CA ALA A 314 3.80 -8.17 0.81
C ALA A 314 4.25 -7.65 -0.57
N LEU A 315 5.02 -6.57 -0.59
CA LEU A 315 5.55 -5.95 -1.80
C LEU A 315 7.03 -6.32 -2.07
N GLY A 316 7.62 -7.25 -1.29
CA GLY A 316 9.02 -7.67 -1.44
C GLY A 316 10.05 -6.59 -1.03
N LEU A 317 9.64 -5.64 -0.17
CA LEU A 317 10.46 -4.50 0.26
C LEU A 317 10.87 -4.57 1.74
N GLU A 318 10.69 -5.70 2.42
CA GLU A 318 10.94 -5.84 3.85
C GLU A 318 12.41 -5.67 4.24
N ALA A 319 13.34 -5.95 3.33
CA ALA A 319 14.75 -5.70 3.54
C ALA A 319 15.09 -4.20 3.54
N ASP A 320 14.29 -3.41 2.84
CA ASP A 320 14.55 -2.00 2.56
C ASP A 320 13.74 -1.04 3.43
N THR A 321 12.48 -1.37 3.78
CA THR A 321 11.58 -0.44 4.48
C THR A 321 10.58 -1.17 5.39
N GLY A 322 9.59 -0.46 5.95
CA GLY A 322 8.52 -0.99 6.80
C GLY A 322 8.85 -1.06 8.29
N THR A 323 10.11 -0.85 8.68
CA THR A 323 10.58 -0.73 10.06
C THR A 323 11.64 0.35 10.19
N LEU A 324 11.84 0.90 11.41
CA LEU A 324 12.89 1.89 11.69
C LEU A 324 14.14 1.17 12.22
N GLU A 325 14.89 0.55 11.34
CA GLU A 325 16.10 -0.23 11.67
C GLU A 325 17.32 0.30 10.91
N PRO A 326 18.50 0.26 11.51
CA PRO A 326 19.74 0.63 10.81
C PRO A 326 19.88 -0.10 9.47
N LYS A 327 20.40 0.60 8.46
CA LYS A 327 20.62 0.19 7.07
C LYS A 327 19.37 0.24 6.18
N LYS A 328 18.14 0.24 6.72
CA LYS A 328 16.92 0.45 5.92
C LYS A 328 16.80 1.89 5.45
N TRP A 329 16.03 2.12 4.42
CA TRP A 329 15.69 3.47 3.98
C TRP A 329 14.90 4.20 5.07
N ALA A 330 15.15 5.47 5.24
CA ALA A 330 14.41 6.33 6.14
C ALA A 330 13.06 6.72 5.49
N ASP A 331 12.19 5.72 5.37
CA ASP A 331 10.79 5.85 4.98
C ASP A 331 9.97 5.90 6.28
N MET A 332 9.56 7.09 6.68
CA MET A 332 8.99 7.32 8.00
C MET A 332 8.01 8.48 8.01
N CYS A 333 7.14 8.53 9.01
CA CYS A 333 6.27 9.65 9.26
C CYS A 333 6.19 10.01 10.75
N CYS A 334 5.89 11.29 11.03
CA CYS A 334 5.57 11.79 12.36
C CYS A 334 4.07 12.03 12.48
N ALA A 335 3.50 11.59 13.60
CA ALA A 335 2.13 11.82 13.99
C ALA A 335 2.09 12.65 15.29
N ASP A 336 1.36 13.77 15.25
CA ASP A 336 1.17 14.69 16.37
C ASP A 336 0.10 14.15 17.33
N LEU A 337 0.51 13.66 18.50
CA LEU A 337 -0.38 13.19 19.55
C LEU A 337 -0.84 14.29 20.51
N GLY A 338 -0.38 15.53 20.33
CA GLY A 338 -0.85 16.70 21.11
C GLY A 338 -2.23 17.20 20.68
N ARG A 339 -2.90 16.55 19.73
CA ARG A 339 -4.22 16.93 19.23
C ARG A 339 -5.34 16.54 20.19
N PRO A 340 -6.48 17.27 20.21
CA PRO A 340 -7.60 16.94 21.10
C PRO A 340 -8.11 15.49 20.97
N ALA A 341 -8.09 14.92 19.76
CA ALA A 341 -8.53 13.56 19.50
C ALA A 341 -7.65 12.48 20.15
N THR A 342 -6.39 12.80 20.43
CA THR A 342 -5.37 11.90 21.00
C THR A 342 -4.98 12.27 22.43
N GLN A 343 -5.74 13.15 23.11
CA GLN A 343 -5.54 13.54 24.50
C GLN A 343 -6.67 13.00 25.40
N PRO A 344 -6.41 12.69 26.69
CA PRO A 344 -5.10 12.74 27.36
C PRO A 344 -4.12 11.68 26.84
N ALA A 345 -2.81 11.96 26.97
CA ALA A 345 -1.77 11.01 26.56
C ALA A 345 -1.91 9.67 27.31
N GLY A 346 -1.83 8.57 26.56
CA GLY A 346 -1.95 7.21 27.04
C GLY A 346 -1.06 6.26 26.24
N ASP A 347 -1.56 5.08 25.85
CA ASP A 347 -0.86 4.21 24.94
C ASP A 347 -0.78 4.84 23.54
N PRO A 348 0.41 5.20 23.06
CA PRO A 348 0.55 5.92 21.80
C PRO A 348 0.12 5.08 20.59
N VAL A 349 0.22 3.75 20.64
CA VAL A 349 -0.16 2.89 19.52
C VAL A 349 -1.68 2.72 19.46
N GLY A 350 -2.33 2.52 20.60
CA GLY A 350 -3.79 2.53 20.68
C GLY A 350 -4.37 3.87 20.22
N GLN A 351 -3.76 4.98 20.62
CA GLN A 351 -4.16 6.33 20.18
C GLN A 351 -3.98 6.52 18.67
N LEU A 352 -2.85 6.11 18.10
CA LEU A 352 -2.64 6.13 16.66
C LEU A 352 -3.74 5.35 15.92
N VAL A 353 -3.97 4.10 16.30
CA VAL A 353 -4.87 3.20 15.56
C VAL A 353 -6.35 3.58 15.74
N PHE A 354 -6.78 3.86 16.97
CA PHE A 354 -8.21 4.06 17.26
C PHE A 354 -8.67 5.52 17.23
N CYS A 355 -7.76 6.47 17.47
CA CYS A 355 -8.07 7.89 17.55
C CYS A 355 -7.42 8.71 16.44
N GLY A 356 -6.33 8.20 15.84
CA GLY A 356 -5.58 8.87 14.79
C GLY A 356 -6.29 8.91 13.45
N GLY A 357 -5.77 9.77 12.58
CA GLY A 357 -6.20 9.96 11.21
C GLY A 357 -5.17 10.78 10.43
N ARG A 358 -5.48 11.13 9.18
CA ARG A 358 -4.58 11.94 8.32
C ARG A 358 -4.29 13.34 8.90
N ASP A 359 -5.13 13.87 9.73
CA ASP A 359 -5.03 15.19 10.36
C ASP A 359 -3.95 15.30 11.43
N ILE A 360 -3.48 14.16 11.99
CA ILE A 360 -2.37 14.14 12.94
C ILE A 360 -1.00 13.98 12.27
N VAL A 361 -0.91 13.69 10.97
CA VAL A 361 0.37 13.52 10.28
C VAL A 361 0.99 14.88 10.01
N SER A 362 2.16 15.13 10.60
CA SER A 362 2.89 16.39 10.47
C SER A 362 4.01 16.31 9.43
N ASP A 363 4.78 15.24 9.43
CA ASP A 363 5.98 15.13 8.60
C ASP A 363 6.07 13.73 7.96
N VAL A 364 6.60 13.67 6.72
CA VAL A 364 6.82 12.43 5.98
C VAL A 364 8.15 12.48 5.26
N TRP A 365 8.93 11.40 5.38
CA TRP A 365 10.19 11.22 4.64
C TRP A 365 10.13 9.92 3.83
N VAL A 366 10.66 9.99 2.61
CA VAL A 366 10.89 8.81 1.74
C VAL A 366 12.36 8.80 1.35
N ALA A 367 13.03 7.70 1.60
CA ALA A 367 14.49 7.56 1.43
C ALA A 367 15.25 8.75 2.06
N GLY A 368 14.85 9.15 3.27
CA GLY A 368 15.43 10.27 4.03
C GLY A 368 15.11 11.67 3.50
N ARG A 369 14.41 11.79 2.38
CA ARG A 369 13.97 13.07 1.82
C ARG A 369 12.63 13.46 2.40
N GLN A 370 12.54 14.62 3.03
CA GLN A 370 11.30 15.14 3.57
C GLN A 370 10.37 15.61 2.44
N LEU A 371 9.20 14.99 2.32
CA LEU A 371 8.17 15.29 1.32
C LEU A 371 6.99 16.06 1.92
N LEU A 372 6.75 15.90 3.22
CA LEU A 372 5.80 16.71 4.01
C LEU A 372 6.55 17.26 5.23
N SER A 373 6.41 18.52 5.53
CA SER A 373 7.03 19.20 6.66
C SER A 373 5.99 20.10 7.33
N ASP A 374 5.66 19.82 8.58
CA ASP A 374 4.65 20.54 9.37
C ASP A 374 3.31 20.69 8.59
N GLY A 375 2.89 19.61 7.95
CA GLY A 375 1.69 19.54 7.12
C GLY A 375 1.79 20.23 5.76
N ALA A 376 2.92 20.85 5.39
CA ALA A 376 3.14 21.47 4.10
C ALA A 376 3.95 20.56 3.15
N PHE A 377 3.54 20.46 1.88
CA PHE A 377 4.29 19.73 0.87
C PHE A 377 5.58 20.46 0.53
N THR A 378 6.70 19.73 0.43
CA THR A 378 8.00 20.31 0.12
C THR A 378 8.33 20.29 -1.38
N ARG A 379 7.66 19.45 -2.16
CA ARG A 379 7.89 19.28 -3.60
C ARG A 379 6.63 19.39 -4.44
N LEU A 380 5.51 18.90 -3.92
CA LEU A 380 4.25 18.89 -4.63
C LEU A 380 3.58 20.26 -4.53
N ASP A 381 3.36 20.91 -5.67
CA ASP A 381 2.61 22.16 -5.74
C ASP A 381 1.10 21.88 -5.70
N TRP A 382 0.56 21.80 -4.47
CA TRP A 382 -0.84 21.50 -4.25
C TRP A 382 -1.78 22.58 -4.83
N SER A 383 -1.36 23.83 -4.80
CA SER A 383 -2.17 24.94 -5.34
C SER A 383 -2.36 24.78 -6.84
N ALA A 384 -1.28 24.49 -7.57
CA ALA A 384 -1.36 24.26 -9.01
C ALA A 384 -2.16 22.98 -9.36
N VAL A 385 -2.04 21.91 -8.55
CA VAL A 385 -2.85 20.69 -8.72
C VAL A 385 -4.33 21.01 -8.54
N THR A 386 -4.70 21.70 -7.45
CA THR A 386 -6.08 22.05 -7.12
C THR A 386 -6.70 22.95 -8.19
N GLU A 387 -5.98 23.92 -8.72
CA GLU A 387 -6.45 24.81 -9.80
C GLU A 387 -6.80 23.98 -11.05
N ARG A 388 -5.90 23.08 -11.48
CA ARG A 388 -6.16 22.22 -12.66
C ARG A 388 -7.33 21.27 -12.45
N VAL A 389 -7.44 20.65 -11.27
CA VAL A 389 -8.54 19.75 -10.90
C VAL A 389 -9.87 20.49 -10.93
N ASN A 390 -9.95 21.66 -10.28
CA ASN A 390 -11.18 22.47 -10.24
C ASN A 390 -11.54 23.01 -11.61
N GLY A 391 -10.57 23.46 -12.40
CA GLY A 391 -10.78 23.91 -13.77
C GLY A 391 -11.32 22.81 -14.70
N ALA A 392 -10.85 21.58 -14.55
CA ALA A 392 -11.37 20.45 -15.32
C ALA A 392 -12.79 20.05 -14.88
N ALA A 393 -13.06 20.06 -13.57
CA ALA A 393 -14.40 19.78 -13.05
C ALA A 393 -15.44 20.83 -13.50
N ALA A 394 -15.06 22.11 -13.55
CA ALA A 394 -15.90 23.20 -14.05
C ALA A 394 -16.24 23.04 -15.54
N ARG A 395 -15.26 22.69 -16.38
CA ARG A 395 -15.48 22.43 -17.82
C ARG A 395 -16.46 21.28 -18.06
N ARG A 396 -16.41 20.22 -17.25
CA ARG A 396 -17.32 19.08 -17.38
C ARG A 396 -18.77 19.43 -17.00
N LYS A 397 -18.98 20.31 -16.02
CA LYS A 397 -20.32 20.79 -15.65
C LYS A 397 -20.94 21.69 -16.72
N LEU A 398 -20.14 22.35 -17.56
CA LEU A 398 -20.61 23.25 -18.63
C LEU A 398 -20.82 22.50 -19.95
N GLY A 399 -20.30 21.27 -20.11
CA GLY A 399 -20.41 20.46 -21.33
C GLY A 399 -21.40 19.29 -21.26
N GLY A 400 -22.07 19.08 -20.15
CA GLY A 400 -23.16 18.11 -19.96
C GLY A 400 -24.45 18.82 -19.67
#